data_8c566c89d121df8096e78705c1dd9775
#
_entry.id   8c566c89d121df8096e78705c1dd9775
#
_cell.length_a   1.000
_cell.length_b   1.000
_cell.length_c   1.000
_cell.angle_alpha   90.00
_cell.angle_beta   90.00
_cell.angle_gamma   90.00
#
_symmetry.space_group_name_H-M   'P 1'
#
loop_
_entity.id
_entity.type
_entity.pdbx_description
1 polymer ?
#
loop_
_entity_poly.entity_id
_entity_poly.type
_entity_poly.pdbx_seq_one_letter_code
_entity_poly.pdbx_strand_id
1 'polypeptide(L)'
;MEEKLKIGFDAKRAFLNPAGLGNYSRTTIRSLAHFYPQNDYLLFSPESSRRLFHLPEHTALVRPRGLWWRALKPLWRSYRVTRVAQKAQLDVYHGLSHELPLGIQRTNIKSVVTVHDLIFMRHPEFYKTADRKIYRRKLEYTCRIADKVVAISQQTKKDLVDILGLNPGKIEVIYQAISPIFFEATQADKLALSRSKFKLPARFMLSVGTIEARKNLGSVLKAMELADDGLPLVVVGQPTSYLRTLRPQIKKLGHRIIFLKRVTDQELSHLYQLAELMIYPSVFEGFGLPVAEAQACGCPVLCSNAGSLTEAGGDGAHYVEPQNPGQINEGIRQILQNKDYRDELTRRGQQNAQRFTPQTYAQQLMELYKQLAYA
;
A
#
# COMPACT_ATOMS: atom_id res chain seq x y z
N MET A 1 15.57 -13.49 28.70
CA MET A 1 14.75 -14.09 27.63
C MET A 1 13.65 -13.07 27.31
N GLU A 2 13.49 -12.68 26.05
CA GLU A 2 12.34 -11.83 25.69
C GLU A 2 11.06 -12.62 25.93
N GLU A 3 10.10 -12.02 26.65
CA GLU A 3 8.80 -12.66 26.91
C GLU A 3 8.04 -12.83 25.59
N LYS A 4 7.48 -14.03 25.42
CA LYS A 4 6.70 -14.42 24.25
C LYS A 4 5.33 -13.74 24.26
N LEU A 5 5.01 -13.01 23.19
CA LEU A 5 3.72 -12.37 23.02
C LEU A 5 2.75 -13.24 22.21
N LYS A 6 1.46 -13.17 22.55
CA LYS A 6 0.34 -13.71 21.76
C LYS A 6 -0.38 -12.56 21.06
N ILE A 7 -0.22 -12.46 19.72
CA ILE A 7 -0.70 -11.36 18.92
C ILE A 7 -1.82 -11.84 17.99
N GLY A 8 -2.98 -11.19 18.07
CA GLY A 8 -4.11 -11.45 17.20
C GLY A 8 -4.22 -10.44 16.06
N PHE A 9 -4.53 -10.90 14.83
CA PHE A 9 -4.76 -10.03 13.68
C PHE A 9 -6.16 -10.18 13.09
N ASP A 10 -6.81 -9.07 12.72
CA ASP A 10 -7.88 -9.13 11.74
C ASP A 10 -7.30 -9.46 10.37
N ALA A 11 -7.30 -10.74 10.02
CA ALA A 11 -6.68 -11.26 8.82
C ALA A 11 -7.64 -11.42 7.62
N LYS A 12 -8.89 -10.92 7.72
CA LYS A 12 -9.87 -11.04 6.62
C LYS A 12 -9.29 -10.55 5.29
N ARG A 13 -8.62 -9.40 5.29
CA ARG A 13 -8.04 -8.82 4.08
C ARG A 13 -6.90 -9.66 3.51
N ALA A 14 -6.08 -10.28 4.35
CA ALA A 14 -4.99 -11.16 3.90
C ALA A 14 -5.51 -12.32 3.03
N PHE A 15 -6.64 -12.91 3.39
CA PHE A 15 -7.21 -14.06 2.70
C PHE A 15 -8.13 -13.71 1.53
N LEU A 16 -8.83 -12.56 1.56
CA LEU A 16 -9.94 -12.26 0.66
C LEU A 16 -9.73 -11.05 -0.24
N ASN A 17 -8.68 -10.26 -0.02
CA ASN A 17 -8.42 -9.06 -0.82
C ASN A 17 -7.11 -9.19 -1.62
N PRO A 18 -7.17 -9.23 -2.96
CA PRO A 18 -5.97 -9.30 -3.79
C PRO A 18 -5.25 -7.93 -3.96
N ALA A 19 -5.87 -6.82 -3.55
CA ALA A 19 -5.36 -5.46 -3.72
C ALA A 19 -4.57 -4.95 -2.49
N GLY A 20 -4.20 -3.68 -2.47
CA GLY A 20 -3.30 -3.03 -1.51
C GLY A 20 -3.53 -3.38 -0.03
N LEU A 21 -4.78 -3.30 0.48
CA LEU A 21 -5.09 -3.66 1.87
C LEU A 21 -4.81 -5.14 2.18
N GLY A 22 -4.99 -6.02 1.20
CA GLY A 22 -4.64 -7.43 1.34
C GLY A 22 -3.13 -7.63 1.31
N ASN A 23 -2.42 -6.94 0.43
CA ASN A 23 -0.95 -6.96 0.37
C ASN A 23 -0.36 -6.48 1.69
N TYR A 24 -0.82 -5.35 2.21
CA TYR A 24 -0.43 -4.85 3.52
C TYR A 24 -0.61 -5.92 4.61
N SER A 25 -1.80 -6.52 4.71
CA SER A 25 -2.10 -7.52 5.74
C SER A 25 -1.20 -8.75 5.61
N ARG A 26 -0.93 -9.22 4.39
CA ARG A 26 -0.03 -10.35 4.13
C ARG A 26 1.42 -10.03 4.49
N THR A 27 1.90 -8.86 4.09
CA THR A 27 3.26 -8.39 4.39
C THR A 27 3.45 -8.25 5.90
N THR A 28 2.51 -7.62 6.61
CA THR A 28 2.56 -7.49 8.07
C THR A 28 2.71 -8.84 8.77
N ILE A 29 1.81 -9.79 8.44
CA ILE A 29 1.81 -11.11 9.07
C ILE A 29 3.09 -11.88 8.74
N ARG A 30 3.52 -11.89 7.47
CA ARG A 30 4.75 -12.57 7.05
C ARG A 30 5.99 -11.98 7.69
N SER A 31 6.12 -10.66 7.72
CA SER A 31 7.28 -9.99 8.30
C SER A 31 7.41 -10.29 9.79
N LEU A 32 6.33 -10.17 10.55
CA LEU A 32 6.36 -10.46 11.98
C LEU A 32 6.63 -11.94 12.27
N ALA A 33 6.01 -12.87 11.55
CA ALA A 33 6.24 -14.30 11.73
C ALA A 33 7.69 -14.70 11.36
N HIS A 34 8.29 -14.02 10.36
CA HIS A 34 9.66 -14.29 9.93
C HIS A 34 10.72 -13.71 10.88
N PHE A 35 10.60 -12.43 11.25
CA PHE A 35 11.61 -11.75 12.07
C PHE A 35 11.45 -11.97 13.57
N TYR A 36 10.26 -12.38 14.02
CA TYR A 36 9.93 -12.63 15.44
C TYR A 36 9.21 -13.96 15.64
N PRO A 37 9.83 -15.09 15.23
CA PRO A 37 9.20 -16.42 15.24
C PRO A 37 8.92 -16.96 16.63
N GLN A 38 9.48 -16.35 17.70
CA GLN A 38 9.25 -16.75 19.10
C GLN A 38 7.83 -16.44 19.57
N ASN A 39 7.09 -15.53 18.89
CA ASN A 39 5.75 -15.12 19.27
C ASN A 39 4.66 -16.04 18.66
N ASP A 40 3.47 -16.04 19.23
CA ASP A 40 2.31 -16.71 18.68
C ASP A 40 1.41 -15.72 17.92
N TYR A 41 1.06 -16.03 16.68
CA TYR A 41 0.22 -15.19 15.86
C TYR A 41 -1.12 -15.85 15.53
N LEU A 42 -2.23 -15.26 15.99
CA LEU A 42 -3.58 -15.75 15.74
C LEU A 42 -4.28 -14.91 14.68
N LEU A 43 -4.64 -15.54 13.57
CA LEU A 43 -5.20 -14.89 12.38
C LEU A 43 -6.73 -15.05 12.39
N PHE A 44 -7.44 -14.00 12.76
CA PHE A 44 -8.91 -14.00 12.80
C PHE A 44 -9.47 -13.70 11.42
N SER A 45 -10.10 -14.70 10.79
CA SER A 45 -10.78 -14.52 9.51
C SER A 45 -12.06 -15.35 9.44
N PRO A 46 -13.17 -14.80 8.91
CA PRO A 46 -14.39 -15.57 8.72
C PRO A 46 -14.26 -16.63 7.62
N GLU A 47 -13.36 -16.40 6.69
CA GLU A 47 -13.05 -17.27 5.55
C GLU A 47 -11.56 -17.32 5.28
N SER A 48 -11.11 -18.32 4.53
CA SER A 48 -9.72 -18.42 4.11
C SER A 48 -9.63 -18.83 2.65
N SER A 49 -8.66 -18.25 1.94
CA SER A 49 -8.30 -18.64 0.57
C SER A 49 -6.81 -18.91 0.50
N ARG A 50 -6.43 -20.16 0.28
CA ARG A 50 -5.04 -20.55 0.09
C ARG A 50 -4.42 -19.96 -1.19
N ARG A 51 -5.25 -19.56 -2.15
CA ARG A 51 -4.78 -18.94 -3.41
C ARG A 51 -4.09 -17.59 -3.16
N LEU A 52 -4.55 -16.82 -2.16
CA LEU A 52 -4.03 -15.48 -1.88
C LEU A 52 -2.99 -15.49 -0.76
N PHE A 53 -3.12 -16.38 0.23
CA PHE A 53 -2.28 -16.37 1.41
C PHE A 53 -2.05 -17.77 1.96
N HIS A 54 -0.79 -18.19 1.99
CA HIS A 54 -0.34 -19.35 2.73
C HIS A 54 0.05 -18.93 4.14
N LEU A 55 -0.35 -19.73 5.12
CA LEU A 55 -0.05 -19.48 6.52
C LEU A 55 1.46 -19.58 6.74
N PRO A 56 2.12 -18.52 7.25
CA PRO A 56 3.49 -18.65 7.72
C PRO A 56 3.58 -19.60 8.93
N GLU A 57 4.77 -20.10 9.20
CA GLU A 57 5.07 -20.80 10.45
C GLU A 57 4.74 -19.91 11.66
N HIS A 58 4.49 -20.51 12.81
CA HIS A 58 4.09 -19.81 14.05
C HIS A 58 2.79 -19.02 13.96
N THR A 59 1.95 -19.29 12.93
CA THR A 59 0.63 -18.67 12.79
C THR A 59 -0.49 -19.70 12.90
N ALA A 60 -1.60 -19.33 13.55
CA ALA A 60 -2.79 -20.16 13.66
C ALA A 60 -4.03 -19.42 13.13
N LEU A 61 -4.82 -20.08 12.27
CA LEU A 61 -6.05 -19.51 11.72
C LEU A 61 -7.23 -19.76 12.67
N VAL A 62 -7.89 -18.67 13.08
CA VAL A 62 -9.08 -18.67 13.92
C VAL A 62 -10.30 -18.34 13.07
N ARG A 63 -11.24 -19.30 12.97
CA ARG A 63 -12.47 -19.17 12.18
C ARG A 63 -13.74 -19.36 13.02
N PRO A 64 -14.91 -18.92 12.49
CA PRO A 64 -16.20 -19.19 13.15
C PRO A 64 -16.41 -20.69 13.36
N ARG A 65 -16.75 -21.07 14.59
CA ARG A 65 -17.20 -22.43 14.95
C ARG A 65 -18.72 -22.45 15.12
N GLY A 66 -19.38 -23.51 14.66
CA GLY A 66 -20.84 -23.66 14.68
C GLY A 66 -21.54 -23.05 13.44
N LEU A 67 -22.68 -23.60 13.08
CA LEU A 67 -23.44 -23.27 11.86
C LEU A 67 -23.87 -21.79 11.84
N TRP A 68 -24.39 -21.28 12.94
CA TRP A 68 -24.83 -19.88 13.07
C TRP A 68 -23.75 -18.87 12.76
N TRP A 69 -22.55 -19.03 13.33
CA TRP A 69 -21.45 -18.10 13.11
C TRP A 69 -20.81 -18.22 11.71
N ARG A 70 -20.93 -19.42 11.09
CA ARG A 70 -20.53 -19.60 9.69
C ARG A 70 -21.48 -18.88 8.72
N ALA A 71 -22.78 -18.80 9.07
CA ALA A 71 -23.77 -18.05 8.31
C ALA A 71 -23.64 -16.53 8.55
N LEU A 72 -23.44 -16.11 9.80
CA LEU A 72 -23.41 -14.71 10.25
C LEU A 72 -21.97 -14.16 10.34
N LYS A 73 -21.18 -14.36 9.31
CA LYS A 73 -19.75 -13.97 9.24
C LYS A 73 -19.43 -12.53 9.65
N PRO A 74 -20.18 -11.50 9.20
CA PRO A 74 -19.95 -10.12 9.63
C PRO A 74 -20.15 -9.92 11.13
N LEU A 75 -21.19 -10.53 11.70
CA LEU A 75 -21.49 -10.44 13.13
C LEU A 75 -20.44 -11.18 13.96
N TRP A 76 -19.94 -12.33 13.50
CA TRP A 76 -18.86 -13.03 14.17
C TRP A 76 -17.61 -12.13 14.30
N ARG A 77 -17.22 -11.46 13.21
CA ARG A 77 -16.07 -10.58 13.19
C ARG A 77 -16.25 -9.36 14.10
N SER A 78 -17.46 -8.81 14.16
CA SER A 78 -17.73 -7.60 14.94
C SER A 78 -17.93 -7.88 16.42
N TYR A 79 -18.59 -8.99 16.81
CA TYR A 79 -19.02 -9.22 18.19
C TYR A 79 -18.36 -10.43 18.85
N ARG A 80 -18.12 -11.52 18.10
CA ARG A 80 -17.66 -12.77 18.70
C ARG A 80 -16.14 -12.82 18.87
N VAL A 81 -15.40 -12.14 17.99
CA VAL A 81 -13.93 -12.15 17.98
C VAL A 81 -13.37 -11.71 19.33
N THR A 82 -13.90 -10.67 19.97
CA THR A 82 -13.44 -10.20 21.29
C THR A 82 -13.44 -11.34 22.33
N ARG A 83 -14.54 -12.11 22.44
CA ARG A 83 -14.61 -13.24 23.38
C ARG A 83 -13.65 -14.37 23.02
N VAL A 84 -13.42 -14.61 21.73
CA VAL A 84 -12.48 -15.66 21.28
C VAL A 84 -11.04 -15.22 21.57
N ALA A 85 -10.72 -13.95 21.35
CA ALA A 85 -9.44 -13.35 21.67
C ALA A 85 -9.12 -13.40 23.17
N GLN A 86 -10.09 -13.08 24.04
CA GLN A 86 -9.96 -13.21 25.50
C GLN A 86 -9.67 -14.68 25.92
N LYS A 87 -10.42 -15.64 25.35
CA LYS A 87 -10.19 -17.06 25.65
C LYS A 87 -8.82 -17.56 25.18
N ALA A 88 -8.28 -16.95 24.12
CA ALA A 88 -6.93 -17.23 23.64
C ALA A 88 -5.84 -16.53 24.46
N GLN A 89 -6.23 -15.67 25.41
CA GLN A 89 -5.31 -14.87 26.23
C GLN A 89 -4.33 -14.07 25.37
N LEU A 90 -4.86 -13.27 24.44
CA LEU A 90 -4.03 -12.37 23.64
C LEU A 90 -3.49 -11.22 24.47
N ASP A 91 -2.22 -10.86 24.25
CA ASP A 91 -1.62 -9.64 24.77
C ASP A 91 -2.01 -8.44 23.91
N VAL A 92 -1.96 -8.60 22.57
CA VAL A 92 -2.27 -7.54 21.61
C VAL A 92 -3.23 -8.03 20.53
N TYR A 93 -4.19 -7.19 20.16
CA TYR A 93 -5.04 -7.39 18.98
C TYR A 93 -4.85 -6.24 18.01
N HIS A 94 -4.44 -6.53 16.76
CA HIS A 94 -4.22 -5.53 15.73
C HIS A 94 -5.24 -5.63 14.59
N GLY A 95 -6.06 -4.60 14.44
CA GLY A 95 -6.94 -4.40 13.29
C GLY A 95 -6.17 -3.81 12.11
N LEU A 96 -5.83 -4.65 11.13
CA LEU A 96 -4.95 -4.28 10.01
C LEU A 96 -5.60 -3.36 8.96
N SER A 97 -6.89 -3.07 9.07
CA SER A 97 -7.61 -2.25 8.08
C SER A 97 -8.80 -1.52 8.68
N HIS A 98 -8.55 -0.45 9.42
CA HIS A 98 -9.53 0.52 9.93
C HIS A 98 -10.58 -0.05 10.92
N GLU A 99 -10.53 -1.32 11.30
CA GLU A 99 -11.59 -1.94 12.11
C GLU A 99 -11.03 -2.73 13.30
N LEU A 100 -11.69 -2.58 14.45
CA LEU A 100 -11.52 -3.40 15.64
C LEU A 100 -12.85 -4.09 16.01
N PRO A 101 -12.83 -5.26 16.67
CA PRO A 101 -14.03 -5.92 17.14
C PRO A 101 -14.65 -5.13 18.30
N LEU A 102 -15.98 -5.13 18.36
CA LEU A 102 -16.72 -4.42 19.40
C LEU A 102 -16.43 -5.01 20.78
N GLY A 103 -16.26 -4.13 21.75
CA GLY A 103 -16.03 -4.51 23.14
C GLY A 103 -14.57 -4.87 23.47
N ILE A 104 -13.62 -4.77 22.53
CA ILE A 104 -12.20 -5.06 22.79
C ILE A 104 -11.64 -4.16 23.90
N GLN A 105 -12.07 -2.89 23.97
CA GLN A 105 -11.69 -1.93 25.01
C GLN A 105 -12.18 -2.27 26.43
N ARG A 106 -13.00 -3.30 26.57
CA ARG A 106 -13.49 -3.81 27.88
C ARG A 106 -12.71 -5.05 28.33
N THR A 107 -11.61 -5.33 27.70
CA THR A 107 -10.74 -6.48 27.98
C THR A 107 -9.35 -5.97 28.37
N ASN A 108 -8.52 -6.86 28.88
CA ASN A 108 -7.11 -6.55 29.14
C ASN A 108 -6.23 -6.62 27.88
N ILE A 109 -6.81 -6.97 26.73
CA ILE A 109 -6.09 -7.06 25.45
C ILE A 109 -5.78 -5.65 24.96
N LYS A 110 -4.52 -5.34 24.73
CA LYS A 110 -4.11 -4.07 24.13
C LYS A 110 -4.51 -4.05 22.65
N SER A 111 -5.11 -2.95 22.23
CA SER A 111 -5.71 -2.85 20.90
C SER A 111 -4.97 -1.84 20.02
N VAL A 112 -4.55 -2.30 18.84
CA VAL A 112 -3.92 -1.48 17.81
C VAL A 112 -4.79 -1.49 16.56
N VAL A 113 -4.87 -0.35 15.86
CA VAL A 113 -5.52 -0.28 14.55
C VAL A 113 -4.66 0.46 13.55
N THR A 114 -4.49 -0.10 12.35
CA THR A 114 -3.87 0.63 11.24
C THR A 114 -4.92 1.40 10.45
N VAL A 115 -4.62 2.68 10.23
CA VAL A 115 -5.35 3.58 9.34
C VAL A 115 -4.52 3.86 8.10
N HIS A 116 -5.07 3.52 6.92
CA HIS A 116 -4.36 3.64 5.64
C HIS A 116 -4.50 5.03 5.03
N ASP A 117 -5.66 5.60 5.10
CA ASP A 117 -5.96 6.95 4.60
C ASP A 117 -7.29 7.47 5.13
N LEU A 118 -7.53 8.76 4.90
CA LEU A 118 -8.82 9.41 5.08
C LEU A 118 -9.30 10.05 3.75
N ILE A 119 -8.93 9.46 2.60
CA ILE A 119 -9.26 9.98 1.27
C ILE A 119 -10.77 10.21 1.13
N PHE A 120 -11.60 9.30 1.64
CA PHE A 120 -13.06 9.43 1.59
C PHE A 120 -13.62 10.65 2.35
N MET A 121 -12.82 11.26 3.23
CA MET A 121 -13.16 12.50 3.95
C MET A 121 -12.53 13.73 3.32
N ARG A 122 -11.26 13.63 2.88
CA ARG A 122 -10.51 14.72 2.28
C ARG A 122 -10.92 14.99 0.83
N HIS A 123 -11.23 13.94 0.08
CA HIS A 123 -11.63 13.94 -1.32
C HIS A 123 -12.99 13.24 -1.51
N PRO A 124 -14.06 13.83 -0.97
CA PRO A 124 -15.40 13.23 -0.97
C PRO A 124 -15.95 12.95 -2.37
N GLU A 125 -15.48 13.65 -3.38
CA GLU A 125 -15.85 13.51 -4.79
C GLU A 125 -15.53 12.13 -5.37
N PHE A 126 -14.58 11.39 -4.78
CA PHE A 126 -14.23 10.04 -5.22
C PHE A 126 -15.12 8.94 -4.63
N TYR A 127 -16.04 9.27 -3.69
CA TYR A 127 -16.82 8.30 -2.94
C TYR A 127 -18.31 8.62 -2.88
N LYS A 128 -19.17 7.58 -2.82
CA LYS A 128 -20.61 7.76 -2.62
C LYS A 128 -20.90 8.27 -1.19
N THR A 129 -21.86 9.17 -1.06
CA THR A 129 -22.21 9.82 0.22
C THR A 129 -22.60 8.82 1.32
N ALA A 130 -23.35 7.74 0.97
CA ALA A 130 -23.75 6.72 1.92
C ALA A 130 -22.56 5.94 2.48
N ASP A 131 -21.61 5.54 1.60
CA ASP A 131 -20.42 4.80 2.00
C ASP A 131 -19.54 5.66 2.92
N ARG A 132 -19.38 6.95 2.61
CA ARG A 132 -18.62 7.91 3.42
C ARG A 132 -19.13 8.00 4.85
N LYS A 133 -20.45 8.11 5.06
CA LYS A 133 -21.05 8.18 6.41
C LYS A 133 -20.78 6.92 7.23
N ILE A 134 -20.88 5.76 6.59
CA ILE A 134 -20.60 4.46 7.24
C ILE A 134 -19.13 4.34 7.60
N TYR A 135 -18.21 4.64 6.65
CA TYR A 135 -16.76 4.56 6.88
C TYR A 135 -16.32 5.52 7.98
N ARG A 136 -16.83 6.76 7.96
CA ARG A 136 -16.54 7.76 8.98
C ARG A 136 -16.92 7.27 10.39
N ARG A 137 -18.16 6.83 10.60
CA ARG A 137 -18.62 6.33 11.90
C ARG A 137 -17.80 5.15 12.42
N LYS A 138 -17.44 4.22 11.52
CA LYS A 138 -16.59 3.07 11.87
C LYS A 138 -15.18 3.51 12.26
N LEU A 139 -14.57 4.39 11.48
CA LEU A 139 -13.23 4.88 11.74
C LEU A 139 -13.16 5.68 13.04
N GLU A 140 -14.09 6.63 13.25
CA GLU A 140 -14.19 7.41 14.49
C GLU A 140 -14.33 6.50 15.71
N TYR A 141 -15.23 5.50 15.64
CA TYR A 141 -15.40 4.53 16.73
C TYR A 141 -14.10 3.76 16.98
N THR A 142 -13.52 3.18 15.96
CA THR A 142 -12.32 2.34 16.06
C THR A 142 -11.12 3.13 16.61
N CYS A 143 -10.87 4.33 16.08
CA CYS A 143 -9.78 5.18 16.55
C CYS A 143 -9.98 5.64 18.00
N ARG A 144 -11.24 5.84 18.43
CA ARG A 144 -11.56 6.23 19.81
C ARG A 144 -11.24 5.10 20.79
N ILE A 145 -11.59 3.85 20.47
CA ILE A 145 -11.46 2.71 21.39
C ILE A 145 -10.07 2.06 21.37
N ALA A 146 -9.28 2.22 20.29
CA ALA A 146 -7.94 1.66 20.19
C ALA A 146 -7.01 2.25 21.26
N ASP A 147 -6.07 1.47 21.81
CA ASP A 147 -5.00 1.96 22.68
C ASP A 147 -3.99 2.77 21.87
N LYS A 148 -3.61 2.27 20.67
CA LYS A 148 -2.78 2.98 19.70
C LYS A 148 -3.34 2.89 18.30
N VAL A 149 -3.10 3.95 17.51
CA VAL A 149 -3.44 4.04 16.09
C VAL A 149 -2.15 4.09 15.29
N VAL A 150 -1.95 3.15 14.39
CA VAL A 150 -0.83 3.18 13.42
C VAL A 150 -1.30 3.93 12.19
N ALA A 151 -0.67 5.06 11.90
CA ALA A 151 -0.81 5.79 10.64
C ALA A 151 0.30 5.36 9.68
N ILE A 152 -0.04 5.09 8.42
CA ILE A 152 0.96 4.61 7.43
C ILE A 152 1.81 5.72 6.82
N SER A 153 1.54 6.98 7.19
CA SER A 153 2.28 8.17 6.77
C SER A 153 2.06 9.33 7.74
N GLN A 154 2.94 10.33 7.74
CA GLN A 154 2.75 11.59 8.46
C GLN A 154 1.50 12.33 7.96
N GLN A 155 1.24 12.26 6.64
CA GLN A 155 0.01 12.81 6.06
C GLN A 155 -1.23 12.14 6.67
N THR A 156 -1.25 10.82 6.81
CA THR A 156 -2.38 10.11 7.45
C THR A 156 -2.50 10.50 8.94
N LYS A 157 -1.37 10.65 9.67
CA LYS A 157 -1.36 11.17 11.05
C LYS A 157 -1.96 12.56 11.11
N LYS A 158 -1.52 13.47 10.22
CA LYS A 158 -2.05 14.83 10.12
C LYS A 158 -3.57 14.82 9.86
N ASP A 159 -4.04 14.00 8.95
CA ASP A 159 -5.47 13.88 8.64
C ASP A 159 -6.28 13.34 9.84
N LEU A 160 -5.73 12.38 10.59
CA LEU A 160 -6.36 11.87 11.82
C LEU A 160 -6.49 12.94 12.90
N VAL A 161 -5.50 13.79 13.04
CA VAL A 161 -5.53 14.93 14.00
C VAL A 161 -6.48 16.01 13.52
N ASP A 162 -6.31 16.48 12.29
CA ASP A 162 -7.04 17.63 11.75
C ASP A 162 -8.53 17.36 11.51
N ILE A 163 -8.86 16.14 11.01
CA ILE A 163 -10.23 15.82 10.60
C ILE A 163 -11.02 15.12 11.72
N LEU A 164 -10.35 14.27 12.52
CA LEU A 164 -11.02 13.49 13.58
C LEU A 164 -10.71 14.01 15.00
N GLY A 165 -9.82 14.99 15.17
CA GLY A 165 -9.46 15.54 16.48
C GLY A 165 -8.75 14.53 17.40
N LEU A 166 -8.06 13.54 16.84
CA LEU A 166 -7.38 12.54 17.66
C LEU A 166 -6.14 13.13 18.33
N ASN A 167 -5.91 12.69 19.59
CA ASN A 167 -4.69 13.06 20.29
C ASN A 167 -3.45 12.54 19.53
N PRO A 168 -2.50 13.42 19.14
CA PRO A 168 -1.28 13.02 18.43
C PRO A 168 -0.44 11.95 19.15
N GLY A 169 -0.43 11.94 20.49
CA GLY A 169 0.26 10.95 21.32
C GLY A 169 -0.32 9.53 21.22
N LYS A 170 -1.53 9.40 20.71
CA LYS A 170 -2.17 8.10 20.43
C LYS A 170 -1.77 7.53 19.06
N ILE A 171 -1.17 8.35 18.18
CA ILE A 171 -0.90 8.01 16.79
C ILE A 171 0.59 7.78 16.59
N GLU A 172 0.95 6.55 16.24
CA GLU A 172 2.30 6.17 15.83
C GLU A 172 2.38 6.11 14.30
N VAL A 173 3.43 6.69 13.72
CA VAL A 173 3.65 6.59 12.27
C VAL A 173 4.59 5.44 11.99
N ILE A 174 4.09 4.42 11.31
CA ILE A 174 4.87 3.25 10.88
C ILE A 174 4.63 3.07 9.37
N TYR A 175 5.66 3.36 8.58
CA TYR A 175 5.59 3.24 7.13
C TYR A 175 5.40 1.79 6.72
N GLN A 176 4.66 1.57 5.62
CA GLN A 176 4.43 0.23 5.09
C GLN A 176 5.72 -0.37 4.51
N ALA A 177 5.91 -1.67 4.71
CA ALA A 177 6.96 -2.39 4.00
C ALA A 177 6.57 -2.67 2.55
N ILE A 178 7.54 -2.64 1.66
CA ILE A 178 7.45 -3.18 0.31
C ILE A 178 7.97 -4.63 0.28
N SER A 179 7.53 -5.40 -0.71
CA SER A 179 7.91 -6.81 -0.82
C SER A 179 9.42 -6.94 -1.06
N PRO A 180 10.10 -7.94 -0.45
CA PRO A 180 11.53 -8.21 -0.70
C PRO A 180 11.89 -8.34 -2.17
N ILE A 181 10.97 -8.82 -2.99
CA ILE A 181 11.18 -9.04 -4.42
C ILE A 181 11.59 -7.78 -5.19
N PHE A 182 11.21 -6.59 -4.70
CA PHE A 182 11.58 -5.32 -5.32
C PHE A 182 13.02 -4.88 -5.00
N PHE A 183 13.67 -5.49 -4.00
CA PHE A 183 15.09 -5.26 -3.68
C PHE A 183 16.02 -6.22 -4.41
N GLU A 184 15.47 -7.21 -5.12
CA GLU A 184 16.26 -8.25 -5.79
C GLU A 184 16.61 -7.80 -7.22
N ALA A 185 17.91 -7.87 -7.56
CA ALA A 185 18.36 -7.70 -8.93
C ALA A 185 17.94 -8.94 -9.75
N THR A 186 17.29 -8.71 -10.87
CA THR A 186 16.81 -9.78 -11.75
C THR A 186 17.86 -10.09 -12.84
N GLN A 187 18.09 -11.39 -13.09
CA GLN A 187 18.99 -11.86 -14.16
C GLN A 187 18.49 -11.39 -15.53
N ALA A 188 19.43 -11.10 -16.44
CA ALA A 188 19.13 -10.53 -17.75
C ALA A 188 18.21 -11.40 -18.64
N ASP A 189 18.36 -12.72 -18.54
CA ASP A 189 17.49 -13.69 -19.25
C ASP A 189 16.02 -13.60 -18.81
N LYS A 190 15.77 -13.45 -17.51
CA LYS A 190 14.41 -13.27 -16.96
C LYS A 190 13.81 -11.92 -17.36
N LEU A 191 14.62 -10.86 -17.41
CA LEU A 191 14.19 -9.57 -17.93
C LEU A 191 13.84 -9.65 -19.42
N ALA A 192 14.65 -10.36 -20.22
CA ALA A 192 14.40 -10.59 -21.64
C ALA A 192 13.11 -11.39 -21.87
N LEU A 193 12.85 -12.42 -21.06
CA LEU A 193 11.59 -13.18 -21.11
C LEU A 193 10.38 -12.30 -20.80
N SER A 194 10.44 -11.43 -19.79
CA SER A 194 9.37 -10.48 -19.49
C SER A 194 9.16 -9.48 -20.61
N ARG A 195 10.24 -8.96 -21.20
CA ARG A 195 10.17 -8.07 -22.38
C ARG A 195 9.45 -8.74 -23.54
N SER A 196 9.80 -9.99 -23.86
CA SER A 196 9.16 -10.78 -24.92
C SER A 196 7.70 -11.08 -24.59
N LYS A 197 7.41 -11.55 -23.38
CA LYS A 197 6.06 -11.89 -22.93
C LYS A 197 5.08 -10.74 -23.10
N PHE A 198 5.47 -9.56 -22.69
CA PHE A 198 4.63 -8.35 -22.72
C PHE A 198 4.81 -7.54 -24.01
N LYS A 199 5.65 -7.99 -24.94
CA LYS A 199 5.98 -7.28 -26.20
C LYS A 199 6.41 -5.82 -25.93
N LEU A 200 7.27 -5.64 -24.92
CA LEU A 200 7.69 -4.30 -24.49
C LEU A 200 8.60 -3.64 -25.53
N PRO A 201 8.48 -2.32 -25.75
CA PRO A 201 9.45 -1.55 -26.50
C PRO A 201 10.86 -1.64 -25.90
N ALA A 202 11.87 -1.33 -26.69
CA ALA A 202 13.26 -1.28 -26.21
C ALA A 202 13.43 -0.31 -25.04
N ARG A 203 12.77 0.85 -25.14
CA ARG A 203 12.73 1.90 -24.09
C ARG A 203 11.28 2.31 -23.85
N PHE A 204 10.89 2.50 -22.60
CA PHE A 204 9.53 2.90 -22.23
C PHE A 204 9.47 3.59 -20.86
N MET A 205 8.44 4.39 -20.65
CA MET A 205 8.04 4.91 -19.35
C MET A 205 6.99 3.98 -18.73
N LEU A 206 6.88 3.95 -17.41
CA LEU A 206 5.96 3.08 -16.69
C LEU A 206 4.99 3.89 -15.81
N SER A 207 3.71 3.51 -15.80
CA SER A 207 2.71 4.01 -14.85
C SER A 207 2.00 2.82 -14.20
N VAL A 208 1.90 2.81 -12.86
CA VAL A 208 1.38 1.68 -12.09
C VAL A 208 0.24 2.11 -11.19
N GLY A 209 -0.86 1.33 -11.17
CA GLY A 209 -1.99 1.53 -10.28
C GLY A 209 -3.33 1.43 -10.99
N THR A 210 -4.42 1.31 -10.22
CA THR A 210 -5.78 1.31 -10.76
C THR A 210 -6.01 2.55 -11.63
N ILE A 211 -6.59 2.38 -12.81
CA ILE A 211 -6.84 3.49 -13.74
C ILE A 211 -8.10 4.22 -13.29
N GLU A 212 -7.91 5.18 -12.39
CA GLU A 212 -8.95 6.01 -11.77
C GLU A 212 -8.55 7.49 -11.77
N ALA A 213 -9.51 8.41 -11.61
CA ALA A 213 -9.28 9.86 -11.71
C ALA A 213 -8.17 10.33 -10.74
N ARG A 214 -8.15 9.81 -9.51
CA ARG A 214 -7.17 10.17 -8.48
C ARG A 214 -5.72 9.84 -8.88
N LYS A 215 -5.49 8.74 -9.65
CA LYS A 215 -4.16 8.36 -10.15
C LYS A 215 -3.67 9.22 -11.32
N ASN A 216 -4.56 10.03 -11.87
CA ASN A 216 -4.25 11.14 -12.76
C ASN A 216 -3.50 10.76 -14.06
N LEU A 217 -3.78 9.59 -14.61
CA LEU A 217 -3.24 9.18 -15.90
C LEU A 217 -3.53 10.20 -17.00
N GLY A 218 -4.66 10.91 -16.91
CA GLY A 218 -5.04 11.95 -17.89
C GLY A 218 -4.01 13.07 -18.02
N SER A 219 -3.40 13.54 -16.92
CA SER A 219 -2.33 14.55 -16.99
C SER A 219 -1.05 14.00 -17.62
N VAL A 220 -0.74 12.72 -17.43
CA VAL A 220 0.39 12.07 -18.12
C VAL A 220 0.17 12.01 -19.61
N LEU A 221 -1.04 11.61 -20.06
CA LEU A 221 -1.37 11.57 -21.48
C LEU A 221 -1.30 12.97 -22.13
N LYS A 222 -1.78 14.01 -21.43
CA LYS A 222 -1.65 15.39 -21.89
C LYS A 222 -0.18 15.84 -21.97
N ALA A 223 0.64 15.46 -20.97
CA ALA A 223 2.08 15.76 -21.01
C ALA A 223 2.77 15.08 -22.20
N MET A 224 2.37 13.85 -22.54
CA MET A 224 2.89 13.11 -23.69
C MET A 224 2.45 13.74 -25.04
N GLU A 225 1.31 14.42 -25.09
CA GLU A 225 0.84 15.14 -26.27
C GLU A 225 1.68 16.40 -26.57
N LEU A 226 2.40 16.94 -25.57
CA LEU A 226 3.32 18.08 -25.73
C LEU A 226 4.67 17.68 -26.34
N ALA A 227 4.94 16.37 -26.46
CA ALA A 227 6.19 15.83 -27.03
C ALA A 227 5.87 14.86 -28.17
N ASP A 228 6.31 15.21 -29.39
CA ASP A 228 6.00 14.42 -30.60
C ASP A 228 6.79 13.11 -30.71
N ASP A 229 7.98 13.03 -30.11
CA ASP A 229 8.95 11.94 -30.23
C ASP A 229 9.23 11.18 -28.92
N GLY A 230 8.36 11.37 -27.91
CA GLY A 230 8.57 10.79 -26.57
C GLY A 230 8.42 9.27 -26.53
N LEU A 231 9.00 8.66 -25.48
CA LEU A 231 8.94 7.22 -25.24
C LEU A 231 7.49 6.72 -25.07
N PRO A 232 7.21 5.45 -25.44
CA PRO A 232 5.97 4.79 -25.13
C PRO A 232 5.74 4.71 -23.62
N LEU A 233 4.46 4.74 -23.19
CA LEU A 233 4.03 4.54 -21.81
C LEU A 233 3.39 3.17 -21.66
N VAL A 234 3.96 2.35 -20.80
CA VAL A 234 3.37 1.09 -20.33
C VAL A 234 2.55 1.39 -19.09
N VAL A 235 1.27 1.03 -19.10
CA VAL A 235 0.31 1.25 -18.02
C VAL A 235 -0.08 -0.09 -17.41
N VAL A 236 0.26 -0.29 -16.14
CA VAL A 236 -0.10 -1.49 -15.37
C VAL A 236 -1.19 -1.15 -14.39
N GLY A 237 -2.39 -1.72 -14.57
CA GLY A 237 -3.48 -1.49 -13.63
C GLY A 237 -4.84 -1.98 -14.08
N GLN A 238 -5.75 -2.08 -13.12
CA GLN A 238 -7.14 -2.45 -13.43
C GLN A 238 -7.89 -1.23 -13.98
N PRO A 239 -8.60 -1.36 -15.09
CA PRO A 239 -9.40 -0.27 -15.64
C PRO A 239 -10.67 -0.04 -14.81
N THR A 240 -11.04 1.23 -14.65
CA THR A 240 -12.34 1.67 -14.15
C THR A 240 -13.14 2.38 -15.25
N SER A 241 -14.34 2.89 -14.91
CA SER A 241 -15.12 3.72 -15.85
C SER A 241 -14.36 4.96 -16.31
N TYR A 242 -13.42 5.46 -15.52
CA TYR A 242 -12.56 6.61 -15.86
C TYR A 242 -11.75 6.40 -17.14
N LEU A 243 -11.32 5.17 -17.45
CA LEU A 243 -10.62 4.90 -18.70
C LEU A 243 -11.39 5.32 -19.95
N ARG A 244 -12.75 5.34 -19.88
CA ARG A 244 -13.57 5.77 -21.00
C ARG A 244 -13.40 7.27 -21.30
N THR A 245 -13.17 8.10 -20.28
CA THR A 245 -12.95 9.54 -20.44
C THR A 245 -11.61 9.87 -21.10
N LEU A 246 -10.66 8.94 -21.06
CA LEU A 246 -9.32 9.08 -21.63
C LEU A 246 -9.21 8.59 -23.09
N ARG A 247 -10.27 8.01 -23.64
CA ARG A 247 -10.26 7.48 -25.03
C ARG A 247 -9.79 8.45 -26.11
N PRO A 248 -10.16 9.75 -26.10
CA PRO A 248 -9.68 10.69 -27.10
C PRO A 248 -8.15 10.82 -27.11
N GLN A 249 -7.54 11.01 -25.94
CA GLN A 249 -6.08 11.10 -25.77
C GLN A 249 -5.38 9.81 -26.15
N ILE A 250 -5.91 8.67 -25.70
CA ILE A 250 -5.37 7.35 -26.03
C ILE A 250 -5.40 7.13 -27.54
N LYS A 251 -6.49 7.52 -28.23
CA LYS A 251 -6.59 7.41 -29.69
C LYS A 251 -5.56 8.30 -30.39
N LYS A 252 -5.33 9.50 -29.88
CA LYS A 252 -4.35 10.46 -30.43
C LYS A 252 -2.92 9.94 -30.29
N LEU A 253 -2.57 9.39 -29.11
CA LEU A 253 -1.26 8.83 -28.82
C LEU A 253 -1.02 7.44 -29.45
N GLY A 254 -2.08 6.71 -29.80
CA GLY A 254 -2.06 5.47 -30.56
C GLY A 254 -1.19 4.38 -29.92
N HIS A 255 -0.21 3.89 -30.69
CA HIS A 255 0.70 2.82 -30.29
C HIS A 255 1.68 3.19 -29.14
N ARG A 256 1.75 4.47 -28.79
CA ARG A 256 2.59 4.94 -27.66
C ARG A 256 2.00 4.55 -26.30
N ILE A 257 0.75 4.06 -26.21
CA ILE A 257 0.12 3.64 -24.95
C ILE A 257 -0.11 2.13 -24.95
N ILE A 258 0.52 1.42 -24.02
CA ILE A 258 0.47 -0.04 -23.89
C ILE A 258 -0.13 -0.40 -22.54
N PHE A 259 -1.30 -1.05 -22.52
CA PHE A 259 -1.95 -1.49 -21.30
C PHE A 259 -1.61 -2.94 -20.98
N LEU A 260 -1.09 -3.18 -19.78
CA LEU A 260 -0.83 -4.53 -19.27
C LEU A 260 -1.85 -4.92 -18.20
N LYS A 261 -2.30 -6.18 -18.26
CA LYS A 261 -3.25 -6.76 -17.30
C LYS A 261 -2.62 -7.98 -16.64
N ARG A 262 -3.03 -8.26 -15.38
CA ARG A 262 -2.62 -9.47 -14.65
C ARG A 262 -1.10 -9.61 -14.53
N VAL A 263 -0.44 -8.53 -14.17
CA VAL A 263 0.99 -8.51 -13.85
C VAL A 263 1.16 -8.99 -12.40
N THR A 264 2.04 -9.97 -12.19
CA THR A 264 2.43 -10.45 -10.85
C THR A 264 3.46 -9.50 -10.23
N ASP A 265 3.70 -9.60 -8.90
CA ASP A 265 4.72 -8.77 -8.22
C ASP A 265 6.13 -9.00 -8.81
N GLN A 266 6.45 -10.28 -9.17
CA GLN A 266 7.70 -10.60 -9.86
C GLN A 266 7.82 -9.88 -11.21
N GLU A 267 6.78 -9.94 -12.02
CA GLU A 267 6.76 -9.26 -13.32
C GLU A 267 6.76 -7.74 -13.18
N LEU A 268 6.13 -7.22 -12.14
CA LEU A 268 6.15 -5.79 -11.83
C LEU A 268 7.57 -5.32 -11.45
N SER A 269 8.30 -6.12 -10.68
CA SER A 269 9.72 -5.87 -10.40
C SER A 269 10.55 -5.83 -11.69
N HIS A 270 10.31 -6.77 -12.62
CA HIS A 270 10.97 -6.75 -13.94
C HIS A 270 10.61 -5.50 -14.75
N LEU A 271 9.35 -5.05 -14.70
CA LEU A 271 8.91 -3.84 -15.41
C LEU A 271 9.57 -2.59 -14.84
N TYR A 272 9.71 -2.47 -13.52
CA TYR A 272 10.46 -1.37 -12.89
C TYR A 272 11.93 -1.37 -13.33
N GLN A 273 12.60 -2.54 -13.30
CA GLN A 273 14.00 -2.66 -13.71
C GLN A 273 14.24 -2.41 -15.21
N LEU A 274 13.22 -2.57 -16.04
CA LEU A 274 13.29 -2.36 -17.50
C LEU A 274 12.87 -0.95 -17.93
N ALA A 275 12.16 -0.21 -17.07
CA ALA A 275 11.62 1.11 -17.39
C ALA A 275 12.69 2.19 -17.28
N GLU A 276 12.68 3.17 -18.20
CA GLU A 276 13.54 4.36 -18.13
C GLU A 276 13.11 5.33 -17.03
N LEU A 277 11.81 5.33 -16.71
CA LEU A 277 11.19 6.25 -15.76
C LEU A 277 9.82 5.71 -15.32
N MET A 278 9.56 5.75 -14.02
CA MET A 278 8.23 5.54 -13.47
C MET A 278 7.55 6.89 -13.21
N ILE A 279 6.31 7.05 -13.71
CA ILE A 279 5.52 8.28 -13.60
C ILE A 279 4.30 8.04 -12.72
N TYR A 280 4.19 8.78 -11.61
CA TYR A 280 3.15 8.58 -10.60
C TYR A 280 2.56 9.91 -10.09
N PRO A 281 1.85 10.69 -10.92
CA PRO A 281 1.34 12.02 -10.57
C PRO A 281 -0.03 11.95 -9.87
N SER A 282 -0.20 11.04 -8.92
CA SER A 282 -1.45 10.92 -8.16
C SER A 282 -1.78 12.21 -7.44
N VAL A 283 -3.07 12.57 -7.43
CA VAL A 283 -3.57 13.77 -6.74
C VAL A 283 -3.45 13.62 -5.23
N PHE A 284 -3.69 12.42 -4.72
CA PHE A 284 -3.57 12.11 -3.29
C PHE A 284 -3.42 10.60 -3.06
N GLU A 285 -2.59 10.22 -2.08
CA GLU A 285 -2.37 8.83 -1.65
C GLU A 285 -2.31 8.73 -0.12
N GLY A 286 -2.57 7.53 0.40
CA GLY A 286 -2.31 7.21 1.81
C GLY A 286 -0.81 7.04 2.10
N PHE A 287 -0.04 6.51 1.11
CA PHE A 287 1.42 6.41 1.19
C PHE A 287 2.08 6.57 -0.20
N GLY A 288 1.95 5.61 -1.10
CA GLY A 288 2.62 5.61 -2.41
C GLY A 288 3.56 4.43 -2.60
N LEU A 289 3.13 3.22 -2.23
CA LEU A 289 3.95 2.00 -2.41
C LEU A 289 4.63 1.89 -3.78
N PRO A 290 3.95 2.17 -4.92
CA PRO A 290 4.61 2.08 -6.23
C PRO A 290 5.85 2.98 -6.38
N VAL A 291 5.90 4.12 -5.69
CA VAL A 291 7.08 5.01 -5.67
C VAL A 291 8.25 4.32 -4.98
N ALA A 292 8.02 3.77 -3.79
CA ALA A 292 9.05 3.05 -3.03
C ALA A 292 9.50 1.75 -3.73
N GLU A 293 8.56 1.01 -4.36
CA GLU A 293 8.84 -0.19 -5.15
C GLU A 293 9.74 0.12 -6.36
N ALA A 294 9.41 1.17 -7.12
CA ALA A 294 10.22 1.62 -8.26
C ALA A 294 11.63 2.02 -7.82
N GLN A 295 11.75 2.79 -6.73
CA GLN A 295 13.04 3.18 -6.16
C GLN A 295 13.88 1.97 -5.72
N ALA A 296 13.27 0.98 -5.06
CA ALA A 296 13.96 -0.24 -4.65
C ALA A 296 14.52 -1.01 -5.86
N CYS A 297 13.77 -1.04 -6.97
CA CYS A 297 14.20 -1.65 -8.24
C CYS A 297 15.22 -0.80 -9.03
N GLY A 298 15.63 0.37 -8.54
CA GLY A 298 16.55 1.27 -9.25
C GLY A 298 15.90 2.01 -10.43
N CYS A 299 14.56 2.10 -10.49
CA CYS A 299 13.87 2.89 -11.50
C CYS A 299 13.77 4.36 -11.06
N PRO A 300 14.20 5.33 -11.86
CA PRO A 300 13.98 6.75 -11.59
C PRO A 300 12.48 7.04 -11.44
N VAL A 301 12.11 7.95 -10.55
CA VAL A 301 10.71 8.26 -10.25
C VAL A 301 10.41 9.74 -10.47
N LEU A 302 9.34 10.00 -11.24
CA LEU A 302 8.66 11.28 -11.27
C LEU A 302 7.29 11.11 -10.59
N CYS A 303 7.03 11.85 -9.53
CA CYS A 303 5.75 11.78 -8.82
C CYS A 303 5.24 13.16 -8.42
N SER A 304 4.00 13.24 -7.96
CA SER A 304 3.46 14.49 -7.47
C SER A 304 4.07 14.91 -6.12
N ASN A 305 4.11 16.20 -5.87
CA ASN A 305 4.50 16.82 -4.60
C ASN A 305 3.39 16.75 -3.53
N ALA A 306 2.33 15.96 -3.75
CA ALA A 306 1.14 15.96 -2.92
C ALA A 306 1.17 14.90 -1.81
N GLY A 307 0.85 15.33 -0.60
CA GLY A 307 0.59 14.45 0.54
C GLY A 307 1.74 13.51 0.88
N SER A 308 1.43 12.24 1.07
CA SER A 308 2.39 11.20 1.46
C SER A 308 3.38 10.78 0.38
N LEU A 309 3.22 11.26 -0.87
CA LEU A 309 4.15 10.90 -1.95
C LEU A 309 5.55 11.49 -1.74
N THR A 310 5.66 12.65 -1.08
CA THR A 310 6.95 13.20 -0.67
C THR A 310 7.62 12.37 0.42
N GLU A 311 6.84 11.72 1.27
CA GLU A 311 7.35 10.80 2.29
C GLU A 311 7.86 9.48 1.66
N ALA A 312 7.10 8.97 0.68
CA ALA A 312 7.44 7.74 -0.03
C ALA A 312 8.65 7.92 -0.96
N GLY A 313 8.75 9.06 -1.64
CA GLY A 313 9.82 9.34 -2.61
C GLY A 313 11.10 9.91 -1.99
N GLY A 314 11.00 10.62 -0.85
CA GLY A 314 12.14 11.28 -0.20
C GLY A 314 12.93 12.15 -1.19
N ASP A 315 14.25 12.19 -1.05
CA ASP A 315 15.13 12.94 -1.95
C ASP A 315 15.43 12.21 -3.27
N GLY A 316 14.86 11.00 -3.45
CA GLY A 316 15.09 10.14 -4.62
C GLY A 316 13.99 10.22 -5.68
N ALA A 317 13.15 11.24 -5.67
CA ALA A 317 12.12 11.44 -6.68
C ALA A 317 12.13 12.85 -7.25
N HIS A 318 11.76 12.99 -8.53
CA HIS A 318 11.48 14.28 -9.15
C HIS A 318 10.03 14.66 -8.90
N TYR A 319 9.79 15.81 -8.28
CA TYR A 319 8.47 16.24 -7.86
C TYR A 319 7.85 17.25 -8.83
N VAL A 320 6.56 17.03 -9.14
CA VAL A 320 5.78 17.91 -10.04
C VAL A 320 4.41 18.20 -9.44
N GLU A 321 3.82 19.31 -9.86
CA GLU A 321 2.40 19.61 -9.60
C GLU A 321 1.54 18.64 -10.42
N PRO A 322 0.68 17.78 -9.79
CA PRO A 322 -0.01 16.70 -10.49
C PRO A 322 -0.95 17.17 -11.60
N GLN A 323 -1.52 18.37 -11.48
CA GLN A 323 -2.44 18.93 -12.45
C GLN A 323 -1.78 19.81 -13.52
N ASN A 324 -0.44 19.81 -13.58
CA ASN A 324 0.32 20.59 -14.55
C ASN A 324 1.04 19.68 -15.59
N PRO A 325 0.40 19.38 -16.75
CA PRO A 325 1.02 18.57 -17.80
C PRO A 325 2.34 19.13 -18.32
N GLY A 326 2.52 20.47 -18.32
CA GLY A 326 3.76 21.11 -18.72
C GLY A 326 4.94 20.75 -17.79
N GLN A 327 4.73 20.83 -16.46
CA GLN A 327 5.76 20.39 -15.50
C GLN A 327 6.04 18.88 -15.59
N ILE A 328 5.00 18.06 -15.81
CA ILE A 328 5.19 16.62 -16.02
C ILE A 328 6.06 16.38 -17.24
N ASN A 329 5.79 17.06 -18.39
CA ASN A 329 6.58 16.92 -19.61
C ASN A 329 8.04 17.38 -19.39
N GLU A 330 8.25 18.52 -18.73
CA GLU A 330 9.57 19.05 -18.43
C GLU A 330 10.37 18.11 -17.53
N GLY A 331 9.75 17.58 -16.47
CA GLY A 331 10.37 16.59 -15.59
C GLY A 331 10.74 15.30 -16.32
N ILE A 332 9.90 14.81 -17.21
CA ILE A 332 10.20 13.67 -18.09
C ILE A 332 11.46 13.97 -18.92
N ARG A 333 11.51 15.13 -19.59
CA ARG A 333 12.66 15.54 -20.41
C ARG A 333 13.94 15.64 -19.59
N GLN A 334 13.87 16.29 -18.43
CA GLN A 334 15.02 16.46 -17.54
C GLN A 334 15.62 15.11 -17.12
N ILE A 335 14.78 14.15 -16.71
CA ILE A 335 15.24 12.83 -16.28
C ILE A 335 15.81 12.02 -17.47
N LEU A 336 15.14 12.05 -18.62
CA LEU A 336 15.54 11.22 -19.77
C LEU A 336 16.77 11.76 -20.49
N GLN A 337 16.98 13.09 -20.52
CA GLN A 337 18.07 13.75 -21.27
C GLN A 337 19.30 14.01 -20.41
N ASN A 338 19.18 14.13 -19.07
CA ASN A 338 20.30 14.37 -18.17
C ASN A 338 20.66 13.06 -17.43
N LYS A 339 21.71 12.40 -17.92
CA LYS A 339 22.16 11.12 -17.35
C LYS A 339 22.62 11.26 -15.91
N ASP A 340 23.40 12.29 -15.56
CA ASP A 340 23.94 12.47 -14.21
C ASP A 340 22.82 12.72 -13.20
N TYR A 341 21.82 13.54 -13.58
CA TYR A 341 20.65 13.77 -12.75
C TYR A 341 19.83 12.49 -12.54
N ARG A 342 19.62 11.70 -13.60
CA ARG A 342 18.91 10.43 -13.52
C ARG A 342 19.63 9.42 -12.63
N ASP A 343 20.96 9.29 -12.79
CA ASP A 343 21.76 8.36 -12.01
C ASP A 343 21.77 8.76 -10.51
N GLU A 344 21.83 10.06 -10.20
CA GLU A 344 21.74 10.55 -8.84
C GLU A 344 20.34 10.33 -8.22
N LEU A 345 19.24 10.55 -8.97
CA LEU A 345 17.90 10.24 -8.56
C LEU A 345 17.75 8.74 -8.22
N THR A 346 18.28 7.87 -9.08
CA THR A 346 18.27 6.43 -8.88
C THR A 346 19.00 6.04 -7.60
N ARG A 347 20.21 6.55 -7.38
CA ARG A 347 21.02 6.27 -6.20
C ARG A 347 20.32 6.71 -4.90
N ARG A 348 19.78 7.94 -4.87
CA ARG A 348 19.02 8.46 -3.73
C ARG A 348 17.73 7.67 -3.51
N GLY A 349 17.06 7.27 -4.59
CA GLY A 349 15.85 6.45 -4.53
C GLY A 349 16.11 5.09 -3.88
N GLN A 350 17.16 4.39 -4.29
CA GLN A 350 17.55 3.12 -3.68
C GLN A 350 17.90 3.25 -2.20
N GLN A 351 18.57 4.34 -1.80
CA GLN A 351 18.85 4.63 -0.39
C GLN A 351 17.56 4.90 0.39
N ASN A 352 16.64 5.70 -0.16
CA ASN A 352 15.35 5.99 0.48
C ASN A 352 14.51 4.72 0.67
N ALA A 353 14.50 3.81 -0.30
CA ALA A 353 13.73 2.57 -0.26
C ALA A 353 14.13 1.65 0.92
N GLN A 354 15.36 1.74 1.43
CA GLN A 354 15.82 0.96 2.60
C GLN A 354 15.02 1.24 3.86
N ARG A 355 14.33 2.38 3.95
CA ARG A 355 13.42 2.72 5.05
C ARG A 355 12.18 1.82 5.10
N PHE A 356 11.85 1.16 3.99
CA PHE A 356 10.60 0.42 3.78
C PHE A 356 10.83 -1.09 3.68
N THR A 357 11.94 -1.59 4.24
CA THR A 357 12.21 -3.03 4.28
C THR A 357 11.26 -3.74 5.24
N PRO A 358 10.94 -5.02 4.99
CA PRO A 358 10.12 -5.82 5.90
C PRO A 358 10.71 -5.93 7.31
N GLN A 359 12.05 -5.92 7.43
CA GLN A 359 12.74 -5.98 8.72
C GLN A 359 12.50 -4.71 9.55
N THR A 360 12.76 -3.53 8.97
CA THR A 360 12.53 -2.24 9.64
C THR A 360 11.07 -2.08 10.07
N TYR A 361 10.15 -2.46 9.18
CA TYR A 361 8.72 -2.43 9.47
C TYR A 361 8.31 -3.37 10.61
N ALA A 362 8.77 -4.62 10.59
CA ALA A 362 8.49 -5.59 11.64
C ALA A 362 9.05 -5.15 12.99
N GLN A 363 10.26 -4.56 12.99
CA GLN A 363 10.90 -4.03 14.19
C GLN A 363 10.03 -2.93 14.83
N GLN A 364 9.63 -1.91 14.06
CA GLN A 364 8.79 -0.82 14.57
C GLN A 364 7.45 -1.31 15.14
N LEU A 365 6.80 -2.25 14.45
CA LEU A 365 5.56 -2.84 14.97
C LEU A 365 5.78 -3.66 16.24
N MET A 366 6.85 -4.44 16.32
CA MET A 366 7.14 -5.24 17.49
C MET A 366 7.50 -4.37 18.70
N GLU A 367 8.24 -3.29 18.51
CA GLU A 367 8.52 -2.29 19.54
C GLU A 367 7.23 -1.68 20.09
N LEU A 368 6.29 -1.30 19.21
CA LEU A 368 4.98 -0.80 19.62
C LEU A 368 4.19 -1.84 20.43
N TYR A 369 4.19 -3.12 20.00
CA TYR A 369 3.47 -4.17 20.73
C TYR A 369 4.08 -4.43 22.09
N LYS A 370 5.41 -4.47 22.20
CA LYS A 370 6.10 -4.63 23.50
C LYS A 370 5.83 -3.45 24.43
N GLN A 371 5.91 -2.23 23.95
CA GLN A 371 5.57 -1.04 24.73
C GLN A 371 4.14 -1.10 25.31
N LEU A 372 3.20 -1.60 24.53
CA LEU A 372 1.81 -1.74 24.98
C LEU A 372 1.62 -2.90 25.96
N ALA A 373 2.22 -4.05 25.68
CA ALA A 373 2.00 -5.25 26.47
C ALA A 373 2.63 -5.18 27.88
N TYR A 374 3.75 -4.43 28.00
CA TYR A 374 4.51 -4.30 29.26
C TYR A 374 4.28 -2.97 30.00
N ALA A 375 3.40 -2.07 29.45
CA ALA A 375 2.93 -0.88 30.14
C ALA A 375 1.77 -1.21 31.08
#